data_1775065018d319337757a11d7280b4ce
#
_entry.id   1775065018d319337757a11d7280b4ce
#
_cell.length_a   1.000
_cell.length_b   1.000
_cell.length_c   1.000
_cell.angle_alpha   90.00
_cell.angle_beta   90.00
_cell.angle_gamma   90.00
#
_symmetry.space_group_name_H-M   'P 1'
#
loop_
_entity.id
_entity.type
_entity.pdbx_description
1 polymer ?
#
loop_
_entity_poly.entity_id
_entity_poly.type
_entity_poly.pdbx_seq_one_letter_code
_entity_poly.pdbx_strand_id
1 'polypeptide(L)'
;LMLADFGEILAPGVTLIPPESATDPADLKTLRFAVRHNTETDCGFVIISNHLRKRTLKEHRNVVFRLQTAHGVVETPPVTVKNDDMLLLPYRTPLGAGAVLESTNATPLCRLGERWFFYTDERPVYRFSRGSAEIVTLREADSRRAYRFGERLYLADCALYEKDGKVIAEIEKDTPVTVWSAHGEPVEFTLFAPR
;
A
#
# COMPACT_ATOMS: atom_id res chain seq x y z
N LEU A 1 -9.41 -0.30 -0.69
CA LEU A 1 -9.07 -0.64 0.69
C LEU A 1 -8.29 0.49 1.36
N MET A 2 -7.14 0.85 0.83
CA MET A 2 -6.22 1.84 1.41
C MET A 2 -6.88 3.19 1.73
N LEU A 3 -7.68 3.76 0.84
CA LEU A 3 -8.34 5.06 1.05
C LEU A 3 -9.32 5.07 2.24
N ALA A 4 -9.91 3.93 2.60
CA ALA A 4 -10.80 3.86 3.74
C ALA A 4 -10.08 4.06 5.09
N ASP A 5 -8.80 3.67 5.16
CA ASP A 5 -8.02 3.70 6.40
C ASP A 5 -7.01 4.86 6.45
N PHE A 6 -6.60 5.39 5.29
CA PHE A 6 -5.62 6.47 5.19
C PHE A 6 -6.20 7.76 4.58
N GLY A 7 -7.50 7.78 4.26
CA GLY A 7 -8.15 8.92 3.63
C GLY A 7 -8.07 10.20 4.45
N GLU A 8 -8.22 10.10 5.76
CA GLU A 8 -8.11 11.25 6.68
C GLU A 8 -6.71 11.90 6.69
N ILE A 9 -5.67 11.10 6.44
CA ILE A 9 -4.29 11.59 6.32
C ILE A 9 -4.06 12.20 4.92
N LEU A 10 -4.62 11.56 3.89
CA LEU A 10 -4.43 11.98 2.50
C LEU A 10 -5.27 13.22 2.13
N ALA A 11 -6.52 13.30 2.58
CA ALA A 11 -7.47 14.33 2.13
C ALA A 11 -7.00 15.77 2.41
N PRO A 12 -6.54 16.13 3.62
CA PRO A 12 -6.11 17.51 3.90
C PRO A 12 -4.73 17.85 3.30
N GLY A 13 -4.00 16.86 2.76
CA GLY A 13 -2.66 17.08 2.23
C GLY A 13 -2.62 17.96 0.98
N VAL A 14 -1.54 18.72 0.82
CA VAL A 14 -1.19 19.45 -0.40
C VAL A 14 -0.34 18.55 -1.30
N THR A 15 -0.62 18.55 -2.59
CA THR A 15 0.20 17.81 -3.57
C THR A 15 1.33 18.70 -4.09
N LEU A 16 2.54 18.21 -3.93
CA LEU A 16 3.78 18.84 -4.44
C LEU A 16 4.36 17.93 -5.52
N ILE A 17 4.68 18.50 -6.66
CA ILE A 17 5.41 17.81 -7.74
C ILE A 17 6.84 18.35 -7.71
N PRO A 18 7.82 17.54 -7.26
CA PRO A 18 9.22 17.98 -7.24
C PRO A 18 9.78 18.15 -8.67
N PRO A 19 10.74 19.06 -8.87
CA PRO A 19 11.33 19.32 -10.20
C PRO A 19 12.05 18.10 -10.80
N GLU A 20 12.46 17.14 -9.96
CA GLU A 20 13.06 15.87 -10.37
C GLU A 20 12.04 14.87 -10.95
N SER A 21 10.75 15.11 -10.75
CA SER A 21 9.69 14.26 -11.30
C SER A 21 9.44 14.56 -12.77
N ALA A 22 9.33 13.52 -13.60
CA ALA A 22 8.94 13.71 -14.99
C ALA A 22 7.51 14.25 -15.10
N THR A 23 7.35 15.37 -15.81
CA THR A 23 6.05 15.98 -16.14
C THR A 23 5.70 15.83 -17.62
N ASP A 24 6.70 15.65 -18.49
CA ASP A 24 6.50 15.42 -19.92
C ASP A 24 6.08 13.96 -20.17
N PRO A 25 4.92 13.70 -20.82
CA PRO A 25 4.50 12.36 -21.21
C PRO A 25 5.47 11.66 -22.18
N ALA A 26 6.31 12.40 -22.93
CA ALA A 26 7.31 11.86 -23.82
C ALA A 26 8.58 11.37 -23.09
N ASP A 27 8.81 11.81 -21.86
CA ASP A 27 9.91 11.30 -21.04
C ASP A 27 9.61 9.89 -20.52
N LEU A 28 10.28 8.90 -21.08
CA LEU A 28 10.14 7.49 -20.70
C LEU A 28 11.25 7.02 -19.73
N LYS A 29 12.14 7.91 -19.33
CA LYS A 29 13.35 7.57 -18.56
C LYS A 29 13.33 8.08 -17.12
N THR A 30 12.73 9.23 -16.89
CA THR A 30 12.69 9.87 -15.57
C THR A 30 11.47 9.36 -14.80
N LEU A 31 11.66 9.06 -13.52
CA LEU A 31 10.60 8.59 -12.64
C LEU A 31 9.54 9.68 -12.42
N ARG A 32 8.27 9.28 -12.41
CA ARG A 32 7.13 10.15 -12.07
C ARG A 32 6.74 9.92 -10.63
N PHE A 33 6.78 10.98 -9.86
CA PHE A 33 6.32 10.93 -8.47
C PHE A 33 5.82 12.29 -8.00
N ALA A 34 5.01 12.26 -6.97
CA ALA A 34 4.52 13.44 -6.27
C ALA A 34 4.57 13.18 -4.77
N VAL A 35 4.56 14.22 -3.99
CA VAL A 35 4.45 14.14 -2.53
C VAL A 35 3.12 14.72 -2.11
N ARG A 36 2.32 13.95 -1.40
CA ARG A 36 1.12 14.43 -0.73
C ARG A 36 1.45 14.65 0.73
N HIS A 37 1.53 15.91 1.14
CA HIS A 37 1.99 16.30 2.47
C HIS A 37 0.90 17.04 3.24
N ASN A 38 0.63 16.60 4.46
CA ASN A 38 -0.23 17.30 5.40
C ASN A 38 0.66 18.18 6.30
N THR A 39 0.53 19.49 6.15
CA THR A 39 1.36 20.47 6.88
C THR A 39 1.02 20.59 8.35
N GLU A 40 -0.19 20.22 8.77
CA GLU A 40 -0.61 20.29 10.17
C GLU A 40 -0.01 19.15 11.00
N THR A 41 0.06 17.96 10.41
CA THR A 41 0.53 16.73 11.08
C THR A 41 1.95 16.34 10.66
N ASP A 42 2.55 17.06 9.71
CA ASP A 42 3.89 16.82 9.14
C ASP A 42 4.08 15.37 8.63
N CYS A 43 3.01 14.76 8.15
CA CYS A 43 3.01 13.40 7.60
C CYS A 43 2.51 13.38 6.16
N GLY A 44 2.66 12.26 5.47
CA GLY A 44 2.15 12.17 4.10
C GLY A 44 2.59 10.93 3.36
N PHE A 45 2.56 11.04 2.02
CA PHE A 45 2.87 9.95 1.11
C PHE A 45 3.73 10.42 -0.05
N VAL A 46 4.72 9.62 -0.41
CA VAL A 46 5.33 9.68 -1.75
C VAL A 46 4.48 8.80 -2.66
N ILE A 47 3.91 9.41 -3.68
CA ILE A 47 3.05 8.75 -4.67
C ILE A 47 3.90 8.57 -5.93
N ILE A 48 4.14 7.33 -6.32
CA ILE A 48 4.99 6.98 -7.44
C ILE A 48 4.13 6.33 -8.51
N SER A 49 4.28 6.78 -9.76
CA SER A 49 3.58 6.20 -10.91
C SER A 49 4.57 5.98 -12.04
N ASN A 50 5.02 4.73 -12.21
CA ASN A 50 5.87 4.33 -13.34
C ASN A 50 5.04 3.65 -14.42
N HIS A 51 3.84 4.21 -14.70
CA HIS A 51 2.91 3.69 -15.69
C HIS A 51 2.57 4.75 -16.75
N LEU A 52 2.63 4.37 -18.00
CA LEU A 52 2.07 5.11 -19.14
C LEU A 52 1.38 4.15 -20.10
N ARG A 53 0.15 4.47 -20.45
CA ARG A 53 -0.65 3.64 -21.35
C ARG A 53 0.08 3.37 -22.66
N LYS A 54 0.24 2.09 -23.02
CA LYS A 54 0.90 1.62 -24.26
C LYS A 54 2.38 2.03 -24.37
N ARG A 55 3.07 2.26 -23.28
CA ARG A 55 4.50 2.55 -23.24
C ARG A 55 5.18 1.70 -22.17
N THR A 56 6.41 1.31 -22.45
CA THR A 56 7.27 0.66 -21.45
C THR A 56 8.20 1.71 -20.88
N LEU A 57 8.15 1.89 -19.56
CA LEU A 57 9.00 2.81 -18.84
C LEU A 57 10.24 2.10 -18.30
N LYS A 58 11.29 2.87 -18.06
CA LYS A 58 12.52 2.38 -17.45
C LYS A 58 12.26 1.90 -16.01
N GLU A 59 12.85 0.77 -15.63
CA GLU A 59 12.96 0.34 -14.24
C GLU A 59 13.96 1.24 -13.50
N HIS A 60 13.62 1.62 -12.26
CA HIS A 60 14.47 2.39 -11.36
C HIS A 60 14.78 1.56 -10.11
N ARG A 61 16.06 1.29 -9.85
CA ARG A 61 16.51 0.49 -8.71
C ARG A 61 17.14 1.35 -7.64
N ASN A 62 16.99 0.92 -6.39
CA ASN A 62 17.57 1.60 -5.21
C ASN A 62 17.15 3.07 -5.11
N VAL A 63 15.91 3.38 -5.46
CA VAL A 63 15.37 4.74 -5.35
C VAL A 63 15.15 5.06 -3.88
N VAL A 64 15.71 6.17 -3.43
CA VAL A 64 15.53 6.71 -2.08
C VAL A 64 14.94 8.10 -2.21
N PHE A 65 13.83 8.34 -1.54
CA PHE A 65 13.25 9.68 -1.44
C PHE A 65 13.72 10.35 -0.16
N ARG A 66 14.25 11.57 -0.32
CA ARG A 66 14.69 12.40 0.79
C ARG A 66 13.78 13.61 0.90
N LEU A 67 12.99 13.66 1.95
CA LEU A 67 11.93 14.64 2.16
C LEU A 67 12.35 15.62 3.25
N GLN A 68 12.43 16.92 2.91
CA GLN A 68 12.60 17.97 3.90
C GLN A 68 11.22 18.33 4.44
N THR A 69 11.03 18.16 5.74
CA THR A 69 9.78 18.45 6.45
C THR A 69 10.00 19.49 7.55
N ALA A 70 8.94 19.92 8.22
CA ALA A 70 9.05 20.88 9.32
C ALA A 70 9.90 20.34 10.50
N HIS A 71 9.83 19.04 10.74
CA HIS A 71 10.54 18.39 11.85
C HIS A 71 11.82 17.63 11.42
N GLY A 72 12.42 18.02 10.30
CA GLY A 72 13.67 17.44 9.80
C GLY A 72 13.51 16.59 8.55
N VAL A 73 14.59 15.89 8.20
CA VAL A 73 14.66 15.07 6.99
C VAL A 73 14.14 13.67 7.25
N VAL A 74 13.27 13.19 6.37
CA VAL A 74 12.85 11.78 6.30
C VAL A 74 13.46 11.15 5.06
N GLU A 75 14.08 9.99 5.22
CA GLU A 75 14.54 9.18 4.11
C GLU A 75 13.76 7.86 4.04
N THR A 76 13.24 7.54 2.85
CA THR A 76 12.66 6.21 2.65
C THR A 76 13.75 5.14 2.58
N PRO A 77 13.46 3.89 2.97
CA PRO A 77 14.31 2.78 2.56
C PRO A 77 14.37 2.71 1.02
N PRO A 78 15.44 2.12 0.44
CA PRO A 78 15.52 1.92 -0.99
C PRO A 78 14.34 1.09 -1.52
N VAL A 79 13.84 1.45 -2.69
CA VAL A 79 12.76 0.74 -3.39
C VAL A 79 13.11 0.58 -4.86
N THR A 80 12.73 -0.56 -5.45
CA THR A 80 12.75 -0.76 -6.91
C THR A 80 11.39 -0.41 -7.47
N VAL A 81 11.37 0.42 -8.51
CA VAL A 81 10.16 0.83 -9.22
C VAL A 81 10.22 0.25 -10.63
N LYS A 82 9.42 -0.78 -10.88
CA LYS A 82 9.35 -1.47 -12.18
C LYS A 82 8.43 -0.71 -13.14
N ASN A 83 8.42 -1.14 -14.40
CA ASN A 83 7.37 -0.70 -15.34
C ASN A 83 6.00 -1.11 -14.80
N ASP A 84 5.02 -0.25 -14.94
CA ASP A 84 3.64 -0.38 -14.50
C ASP A 84 3.41 -0.35 -12.97
N ASP A 85 4.45 -0.11 -12.18
CA ASP A 85 4.29 0.07 -10.75
C ASP A 85 3.57 1.38 -10.39
N MET A 86 2.70 1.26 -9.40
CA MET A 86 2.10 2.38 -8.68
C MET A 86 2.30 2.13 -7.17
N LEU A 87 3.18 2.92 -6.56
CA LEU A 87 3.53 2.74 -5.15
C LEU A 87 3.10 3.98 -4.35
N LEU A 88 2.68 3.74 -3.11
CA LEU A 88 2.42 4.78 -2.11
C LEU A 88 3.28 4.49 -0.89
N LEU A 89 4.25 5.33 -0.63
CA LEU A 89 5.16 5.16 0.50
C LEU A 89 4.80 6.18 1.58
N PRO A 90 4.19 5.75 2.70
CA PRO A 90 3.86 6.64 3.80
C PRO A 90 5.12 7.08 4.55
N TYR A 91 5.08 8.29 5.08
CA TYR A 91 6.09 8.81 5.98
C TYR A 91 5.46 9.57 7.15
N ARG A 92 6.08 9.47 8.33
CA ARG A 92 5.60 10.03 9.60
C ARG A 92 4.14 9.72 9.91
N THR A 93 3.67 8.56 9.44
CA THR A 93 2.27 8.19 9.50
C THR A 93 1.92 7.59 10.86
N PRO A 94 0.90 8.13 11.57
CA PRO A 94 0.40 7.52 12.78
C PRO A 94 -0.31 6.21 12.47
N LEU A 95 0.06 5.14 13.18
CA LEU A 95 -0.53 3.81 13.04
C LEU A 95 -1.37 3.39 14.27
N GLY A 96 -1.83 4.34 15.07
CA GLY A 96 -2.58 4.06 16.30
C GLY A 96 -1.68 3.70 17.48
N ALA A 97 -2.28 3.55 18.69
CA ALA A 97 -1.60 3.19 19.94
C ALA A 97 -0.30 3.98 20.22
N GLY A 98 -0.17 5.18 19.69
CA GLY A 98 1.02 6.03 19.81
C GLY A 98 2.18 5.67 18.88
N ALA A 99 2.04 4.69 18.00
CA ALA A 99 3.04 4.34 17.01
C ALA A 99 3.07 5.36 15.86
N VAL A 100 4.28 5.72 15.42
CA VAL A 100 4.51 6.56 14.23
C VAL A 100 5.49 5.87 13.31
N LEU A 101 5.01 5.48 12.14
CA LEU A 101 5.83 4.94 11.06
C LEU A 101 6.58 6.09 10.38
N GLU A 102 7.88 6.17 10.62
CA GLU A 102 8.73 7.23 10.05
C GLU A 102 8.91 7.05 8.54
N SER A 103 9.18 5.83 8.08
CA SER A 103 9.28 5.51 6.66
C SER A 103 9.26 4.01 6.40
N THR A 104 8.92 3.63 5.17
CA THR A 104 8.89 2.23 4.70
C THR A 104 9.11 2.15 3.18
N ASN A 105 9.48 0.96 2.68
CA ASN A 105 9.46 0.60 1.26
C ASN A 105 8.25 -0.25 0.86
N ALA A 106 7.25 -0.35 1.73
CA ALA A 106 6.03 -1.09 1.48
C ALA A 106 4.84 -0.15 1.30
N THR A 107 3.91 -0.52 0.42
CA THR A 107 2.67 0.22 0.19
C THR A 107 1.58 -0.26 1.16
N PRO A 108 0.85 0.65 1.82
CA PRO A 108 -0.24 0.27 2.70
C PRO A 108 -1.44 -0.30 1.92
N LEU A 109 -2.08 -1.31 2.47
CA LEU A 109 -3.26 -1.95 1.91
C LEU A 109 -4.53 -1.63 2.70
N CYS A 110 -4.57 -2.00 3.98
CA CYS A 110 -5.70 -1.77 4.86
C CYS A 110 -5.33 -2.00 6.34
N ARG A 111 -6.33 -1.81 7.20
CA ARG A 111 -6.25 -2.08 8.63
C ARG A 111 -7.41 -3.00 9.05
N LEU A 112 -7.13 -3.94 9.97
CA LEU A 112 -8.13 -4.74 10.68
C LEU A 112 -7.87 -4.61 12.18
N GLY A 113 -8.74 -3.94 12.93
CA GLY A 113 -8.48 -3.63 14.33
C GLY A 113 -7.18 -2.83 14.51
N GLU A 114 -6.23 -3.36 15.26
CA GLU A 114 -4.89 -2.76 15.45
C GLU A 114 -3.82 -3.32 14.51
N ARG A 115 -4.17 -4.26 13.64
CA ARG A 115 -3.27 -4.90 12.68
C ARG A 115 -3.29 -4.17 11.34
N TRP A 116 -2.11 -3.81 10.86
CA TRP A 116 -1.91 -3.12 9.59
C TRP A 116 -1.42 -4.08 8.51
N PHE A 117 -1.95 -3.95 7.31
CA PHE A 117 -1.55 -4.72 6.14
C PHE A 117 -0.85 -3.81 5.15
N PHE A 118 0.35 -4.22 4.75
CA PHE A 118 1.14 -3.59 3.70
C PHE A 118 1.50 -4.63 2.66
N TYR A 119 1.99 -4.20 1.52
CA TYR A 119 2.52 -5.12 0.52
C TYR A 119 3.80 -4.61 -0.10
N THR A 120 4.68 -5.54 -0.45
CA THR A 120 5.90 -5.34 -1.24
C THR A 120 6.44 -6.70 -1.67
N ASP A 121 7.08 -6.76 -2.83
CA ASP A 121 7.83 -7.96 -3.28
C ASP A 121 9.29 -7.93 -2.81
N GLU A 122 9.74 -6.82 -2.21
CA GLU A 122 11.07 -6.68 -1.64
C GLU A 122 11.09 -7.09 -0.16
N ARG A 123 12.29 -7.17 0.41
CA ARG A 123 12.42 -7.31 1.85
C ARG A 123 11.83 -6.07 2.54
N PRO A 124 10.76 -6.21 3.34
CA PRO A 124 10.11 -5.06 3.94
C PRO A 124 10.98 -4.40 5.00
N VAL A 125 10.96 -3.08 5.02
CA VAL A 125 11.63 -2.26 6.02
C VAL A 125 10.62 -1.28 6.60
N TYR A 126 10.41 -1.35 7.91
CA TYR A 126 9.57 -0.41 8.67
C TYR A 126 10.43 0.30 9.68
N ARG A 127 10.57 1.61 9.55
CA ARG A 127 11.27 2.45 10.51
C ARG A 127 10.24 3.21 11.33
N PHE A 128 10.32 3.09 12.64
CA PHE A 128 9.44 3.82 13.56
C PHE A 128 10.23 4.92 14.25
N SER A 129 9.68 6.13 14.31
CA SER A 129 10.20 7.22 15.14
C SER A 129 9.66 7.13 16.57
N ARG A 130 8.51 6.46 16.75
CA ARG A 130 7.90 6.22 18.07
C ARG A 130 7.07 4.95 18.06
N GLY A 131 7.16 4.17 19.14
CA GLY A 131 6.36 2.96 19.33
C GLY A 131 6.62 1.87 18.30
N SER A 132 5.65 1.00 18.14
CA SER A 132 5.60 -0.04 17.11
C SER A 132 4.15 -0.39 16.81
N ALA A 133 3.90 -1.01 15.66
CA ALA A 133 2.58 -1.50 15.26
C ALA A 133 2.70 -2.94 14.77
N GLU A 134 1.62 -3.70 14.89
CA GLU A 134 1.54 -5.02 14.28
C GLU A 134 1.34 -4.86 12.77
N ILE A 135 2.30 -5.33 11.98
CA ILE A 135 2.27 -5.23 10.52
C ILE A 135 2.38 -6.61 9.90
N VAL A 136 1.43 -6.93 9.04
CA VAL A 136 1.48 -8.07 8.13
C VAL A 136 1.91 -7.56 6.75
N THR A 137 2.94 -8.17 6.19
CA THR A 137 3.40 -7.85 4.85
C THR A 137 2.96 -8.93 3.88
N LEU A 138 2.18 -8.54 2.88
CA LEU A 138 1.74 -9.38 1.78
C LEU A 138 2.66 -9.19 0.57
N ARG A 139 2.60 -10.11 -0.39
CA ARG A 139 3.16 -9.89 -1.72
C ARG A 139 2.24 -8.99 -2.55
N GLU A 140 2.78 -8.32 -3.55
CA GLU A 140 1.97 -7.50 -4.45
C GLU A 140 0.86 -8.31 -5.13
N ALA A 141 1.16 -9.54 -5.57
CA ALA A 141 0.15 -10.44 -6.15
C ALA A 141 -1.03 -10.71 -5.20
N ASP A 142 -0.77 -10.85 -3.90
CA ASP A 142 -1.82 -11.05 -2.90
C ASP A 142 -2.64 -9.78 -2.67
N SER A 143 -2.02 -8.60 -2.72
CA SER A 143 -2.75 -7.33 -2.58
C SER A 143 -3.76 -7.11 -3.71
N ARG A 144 -3.48 -7.61 -4.91
CA ARG A 144 -4.36 -7.49 -6.09
C ARG A 144 -5.62 -8.36 -6.02
N ARG A 145 -5.61 -9.42 -5.20
CA ARG A 145 -6.72 -10.32 -4.97
C ARG A 145 -7.33 -10.19 -3.56
N ALA A 146 -7.10 -9.03 -2.93
CA ALA A 146 -7.54 -8.74 -1.58
C ALA A 146 -8.91 -8.06 -1.57
N TYR A 147 -9.82 -8.60 -0.76
CA TYR A 147 -11.17 -8.07 -0.50
C TYR A 147 -11.34 -7.89 1.01
N ARG A 148 -11.88 -6.75 1.43
CA ARG A 148 -12.22 -6.53 2.85
C ARG A 148 -13.73 -6.45 3.02
N PHE A 149 -14.25 -7.30 3.91
CA PHE A 149 -15.64 -7.28 4.36
C PHE A 149 -15.64 -7.25 5.90
N GLY A 150 -16.13 -6.16 6.48
CA GLY A 150 -16.06 -5.94 7.92
C GLY A 150 -14.63 -6.02 8.45
N GLU A 151 -14.43 -6.85 9.47
CA GLU A 151 -13.15 -7.08 10.15
C GLU A 151 -12.35 -8.26 9.57
N ARG A 152 -12.55 -8.57 8.29
CA ARG A 152 -11.86 -9.69 7.60
C ARG A 152 -11.29 -9.25 6.26
N LEU A 153 -10.07 -9.72 5.98
CA LEU A 153 -9.40 -9.58 4.69
C LEU A 153 -9.30 -10.94 4.03
N TYR A 154 -9.89 -11.06 2.85
CA TYR A 154 -9.91 -12.26 2.03
C TYR A 154 -8.92 -12.11 0.88
N LEU A 155 -8.11 -13.14 0.65
CA LEU A 155 -7.24 -13.25 -0.52
C LEU A 155 -7.77 -14.40 -1.37
N ALA A 156 -8.31 -14.10 -2.55
CA ALA A 156 -8.94 -15.09 -3.42
C ALA A 156 -8.83 -14.72 -4.90
N ASP A 157 -8.57 -15.70 -5.75
CA ASP A 157 -8.55 -15.55 -7.21
C ASP A 157 -9.94 -15.76 -7.83
N CYS A 158 -10.97 -15.16 -7.21
CA CYS A 158 -12.35 -15.18 -7.69
C CYS A 158 -13.04 -13.87 -7.29
N ALA A 159 -14.18 -13.58 -7.86
CA ALA A 159 -14.99 -12.45 -7.43
C ALA A 159 -15.62 -12.73 -6.07
N LEU A 160 -15.43 -11.79 -5.13
CA LEU A 160 -16.09 -11.81 -3.83
C LEU A 160 -16.94 -10.54 -3.67
N TYR A 161 -18.14 -10.68 -3.15
CA TYR A 161 -19.00 -9.56 -2.80
C TYR A 161 -19.87 -9.87 -1.58
N GLU A 162 -20.36 -8.85 -0.92
CA GLU A 162 -21.26 -9.01 0.22
C GLU A 162 -22.72 -8.85 -0.22
N LYS A 163 -23.56 -9.80 0.20
CA LYS A 163 -25.01 -9.75 0.01
C LYS A 163 -25.71 -10.30 1.24
N ASP A 164 -26.66 -9.53 1.79
CA ASP A 164 -27.45 -9.91 2.97
C ASP A 164 -26.59 -10.37 4.17
N GLY A 165 -25.48 -9.66 4.41
CA GLY A 165 -24.53 -9.98 5.50
C GLY A 165 -23.70 -11.24 5.29
N LYS A 166 -23.73 -11.82 4.08
CA LYS A 166 -22.93 -12.99 3.71
C LYS A 166 -21.94 -12.63 2.62
N VAL A 167 -20.72 -13.17 2.72
CA VAL A 167 -19.72 -13.08 1.64
C VAL A 167 -20.03 -14.19 0.63
N ILE A 168 -20.28 -13.77 -0.60
CA ILE A 168 -20.57 -14.64 -1.74
C ILE A 168 -19.34 -14.70 -2.62
N ALA A 169 -19.02 -15.90 -3.10
CA ALA A 169 -17.93 -16.14 -4.05
C ALA A 169 -18.51 -16.65 -5.38
N GLU A 170 -18.04 -16.09 -6.49
CA GLU A 170 -18.29 -16.61 -7.83
C GLU A 170 -17.06 -17.38 -8.29
N ILE A 171 -17.19 -18.69 -8.39
CA ILE A 171 -16.09 -19.60 -8.73
C ILE A 171 -16.44 -20.50 -9.91
N GLU A 172 -15.48 -20.70 -10.82
CA GLU A 172 -15.59 -21.64 -11.94
C GLU A 172 -14.76 -22.91 -11.71
N LYS A 173 -13.81 -22.84 -10.80
CA LYS A 173 -12.90 -23.93 -10.42
C LYS A 173 -12.64 -23.89 -8.92
N ASP A 174 -12.12 -24.97 -8.39
CA ASP A 174 -11.68 -25.04 -6.99
C ASP A 174 -10.69 -23.91 -6.72
N THR A 175 -11.02 -23.05 -5.74
CA THR A 175 -10.29 -21.80 -5.49
C THR A 175 -9.82 -21.74 -4.04
N PRO A 176 -8.51 -21.67 -3.79
CA PRO A 176 -7.97 -21.45 -2.46
C PRO A 176 -8.29 -20.03 -1.98
N VAL A 177 -8.64 -19.93 -0.71
CA VAL A 177 -8.95 -18.67 -0.03
C VAL A 177 -8.15 -18.59 1.27
N THR A 178 -7.49 -17.46 1.49
CA THR A 178 -6.86 -17.13 2.77
C THR A 178 -7.67 -16.01 3.42
N VAL A 179 -8.02 -16.17 4.70
CA VAL A 179 -8.79 -15.18 5.46
C VAL A 179 -7.99 -14.71 6.66
N TRP A 180 -7.70 -13.43 6.69
CA TRP A 180 -7.12 -12.74 7.83
C TRP A 180 -8.21 -12.10 8.68
N SER A 181 -7.99 -12.07 9.99
CA SER A 181 -8.77 -11.31 10.97
C SER A 181 -7.90 -10.32 11.74
N ALA A 182 -8.50 -9.53 12.59
CA ALA A 182 -7.78 -8.57 13.43
C ALA A 182 -6.73 -9.22 14.34
N HIS A 183 -6.89 -10.49 14.67
CA HIS A 183 -5.99 -11.24 15.56
C HIS A 183 -5.78 -12.67 15.05
N GLY A 184 -4.67 -13.29 15.47
CA GLY A 184 -4.35 -14.67 15.17
C GLY A 184 -3.77 -14.92 13.78
N GLU A 185 -3.52 -16.18 13.45
CA GLU A 185 -3.03 -16.61 12.16
C GLU A 185 -4.15 -16.63 11.11
N PRO A 186 -3.81 -16.51 9.81
CA PRO A 186 -4.81 -16.64 8.75
C PRO A 186 -5.40 -18.06 8.70
N VAL A 187 -6.67 -18.13 8.30
CA VAL A 187 -7.34 -19.39 8.01
C VAL A 187 -7.31 -19.63 6.51
N GLU A 188 -6.88 -20.81 6.10
CA GLU A 188 -6.83 -21.23 4.70
C GLU A 188 -7.83 -22.36 4.45
N PHE A 189 -8.58 -22.25 3.36
CA PHE A 189 -9.50 -23.29 2.90
C PHE A 189 -9.69 -23.21 1.39
N THR A 190 -10.32 -24.25 0.82
CA THR A 190 -10.66 -24.28 -0.62
C THR A 190 -12.16 -24.19 -0.80
N LEU A 191 -12.60 -23.28 -1.66
CA LEU A 191 -13.96 -23.29 -2.19
C LEU A 191 -14.02 -24.29 -3.34
N PHE A 192 -14.94 -25.23 -3.27
CA PHE A 192 -15.13 -26.25 -4.30
C PHE A 192 -16.16 -25.78 -5.32
N ALA A 193 -15.81 -25.80 -6.60
CA ALA A 193 -16.74 -25.50 -7.67
C ALA A 193 -17.88 -26.53 -7.74
N PRO A 194 -19.10 -26.12 -8.13
CA PRO A 194 -20.18 -27.06 -8.42
C PRO A 194 -19.77 -28.06 -9.50
N ARG A 195 -20.05 -29.33 -9.28
CA ARG A 195 -19.81 -30.40 -10.25
C ARG A 195 -21.01 -30.59 -11.17
#